data_1e293cb83847dd78c1df7a270ed546ac
#
_entry.id   1e293cb83847dd78c1df7a270ed546ac
#
_cell.length_a   1.000
_cell.length_b   1.000
_cell.length_c   1.000
_cell.angle_alpha   90.00
_cell.angle_beta   90.00
_cell.angle_gamma   90.00
#
_symmetry.space_group_name_H-M   'P 1'
#
loop_
_entity.id
_entity.type
_entity.pdbx_description
1 polymer ?
#
loop_
_entity_poly.entity_id
_entity_poly.type
_entity_poly.pdbx_seq_one_letter_code
_entity_poly.pdbx_strand_id
1 'polypeptide(L)'
;MRVISGKYKGRKILVESKSDYRPTLTRIREDIFNLLLHNNDLNIDFSEVILCDLFAGTGSIGIEALSRGVKKVIFNDIEKNHTNKIGEFLKKINEINYEITNFDPYKQKIEILNKCHVIYIDPPYDHGLSLIHI
;
A
#
# COMPACT_ATOMS: atom_id res chain seq x y z
N MET A 1 -8.12 -4.81 11.33
CA MET A 1 -8.02 -4.87 9.86
C MET A 1 -7.31 -6.15 9.46
N ARG A 2 -7.76 -6.80 8.43
CA ARG A 2 -7.16 -8.05 7.97
C ARG A 2 -6.83 -7.99 6.49
N VAL A 3 -5.83 -8.74 6.07
CA VAL A 3 -5.54 -8.97 4.65
C VAL A 3 -6.71 -9.72 4.02
N ILE A 4 -7.19 -9.23 2.89
CA ILE A 4 -8.42 -9.72 2.24
C ILE A 4 -8.17 -10.97 1.41
N SER A 5 -7.11 -10.97 0.62
CA SER A 5 -6.84 -12.02 -0.36
C SER A 5 -5.34 -12.27 -0.51
N GLY A 6 -4.98 -13.38 -1.16
CA GLY A 6 -3.61 -13.73 -1.49
C GLY A 6 -2.93 -14.57 -0.40
N LYS A 7 -1.60 -14.63 -0.48
CA LYS A 7 -0.79 -15.52 0.38
C LYS A 7 -0.84 -15.18 1.88
N TYR A 8 -1.20 -13.95 2.22
CA TYR A 8 -1.32 -13.50 3.62
C TYR A 8 -2.75 -13.32 4.07
N LYS A 9 -3.72 -13.84 3.32
CA LYS A 9 -5.14 -13.73 3.64
C LYS A 9 -5.43 -14.05 5.10
N GLY A 10 -6.18 -13.17 5.75
CA GLY A 10 -6.59 -13.33 7.16
C GLY A 10 -5.58 -12.82 8.19
N ARG A 11 -4.37 -12.48 7.80
CA ARG A 11 -3.39 -11.88 8.71
C ARG A 11 -3.90 -10.53 9.21
N LYS A 12 -3.76 -10.31 10.51
CA LYS A 12 -4.23 -9.10 11.16
C LYS A 12 -3.20 -7.99 11.06
N ILE A 13 -3.61 -6.86 10.50
CA ILE A 13 -2.79 -5.64 10.43
C ILE A 13 -3.16 -4.79 11.64
N LEU A 14 -2.14 -4.38 12.41
CA LEU A 14 -2.34 -3.54 13.60
C LEU A 14 -2.78 -2.14 13.19
N VAL A 15 -3.84 -1.65 13.80
CA VAL A 15 -4.32 -0.28 13.67
C VAL A 15 -4.34 0.37 15.05
N GLU A 16 -3.80 1.59 15.13
CA GLU A 16 -3.66 2.29 16.42
C GLU A 16 -4.94 2.94 16.92
N SER A 17 -5.82 3.29 16.01
CA SER A 17 -7.07 3.96 16.36
C SER A 17 -8.25 3.33 15.64
N LYS A 18 -9.44 3.48 16.22
CA LYS A 18 -10.69 3.04 15.59
C LYS A 18 -10.95 3.76 14.25
N SER A 19 -10.37 4.95 14.06
CA SER A 19 -10.49 5.69 12.80
C SER A 19 -9.73 5.03 11.66
N ASP A 20 -8.70 4.23 11.96
CA ASP A 20 -7.93 3.49 10.96
C ASP A 20 -8.61 2.19 10.55
N TYR A 21 -9.64 1.77 11.28
CA TYR A 21 -10.41 0.59 10.95
C TYR A 21 -11.86 0.99 10.65
N ARG A 22 -12.23 0.94 9.38
CA ARG A 22 -13.60 1.15 8.92
C ARG A 22 -13.96 0.05 7.92
N PRO A 23 -15.15 -0.52 8.00
CA PRO A 23 -15.63 -1.42 6.95
C PRO A 23 -15.57 -0.79 5.55
N THR A 24 -15.79 0.52 5.47
CA THR A 24 -15.66 1.30 4.24
C THR A 24 -14.25 1.25 3.66
N LEU A 25 -13.20 1.34 4.51
CA LEU A 25 -11.81 1.23 4.07
C LEU A 25 -11.49 -0.16 3.52
N THR A 26 -12.02 -1.19 4.13
CA THR A 26 -11.86 -2.56 3.62
C THR A 26 -12.48 -2.70 2.25
N ARG A 27 -13.69 -2.18 2.05
CA ARG A 27 -14.39 -2.20 0.77
C ARG A 27 -13.64 -1.41 -0.30
N ILE A 28 -13.17 -0.21 0.02
CA ILE A 28 -12.40 0.63 -0.90
C ILE A 28 -11.12 -0.11 -1.33
N ARG A 29 -10.42 -0.72 -0.39
CA ARG A 29 -9.23 -1.50 -0.68
C ARG A 29 -9.51 -2.65 -1.62
N GLU A 30 -10.60 -3.38 -1.38
CA GLU A 30 -11.04 -4.48 -2.25
C GLU A 30 -11.39 -3.97 -3.65
N ASP A 31 -12.12 -2.88 -3.74
CA ASP A 31 -12.51 -2.25 -5.02
C ASP A 31 -11.30 -1.80 -5.83
N ILE A 32 -10.30 -1.21 -5.17
CA ILE A 32 -9.04 -0.80 -5.81
C ILE A 32 -8.33 -1.99 -6.45
N PHE A 33 -8.17 -3.08 -5.73
CA PHE A 33 -7.49 -4.26 -6.25
C PHE A 33 -8.30 -4.98 -7.30
N ASN A 34 -9.62 -5.02 -7.19
CA ASN A 34 -10.48 -5.54 -8.23
C ASN A 34 -10.35 -4.73 -9.53
N LEU A 35 -10.29 -3.41 -9.42
CA LEU A 35 -10.07 -2.53 -10.57
C LEU A 35 -8.72 -2.83 -11.24
N LEU A 36 -7.65 -2.93 -10.45
CA LEU A 36 -6.29 -3.18 -10.98
C LEU A 36 -6.15 -4.56 -11.61
N LEU A 37 -6.77 -5.58 -11.01
CA LEU A 37 -6.63 -6.97 -11.45
C LEU A 37 -7.54 -7.34 -12.63
N HIS A 38 -8.73 -6.75 -12.70
CA HIS A 38 -9.79 -7.20 -13.60
C HIS A 38 -10.14 -6.17 -14.68
N ASN A 39 -9.46 -5.04 -14.71
CA ASN A 39 -9.66 -4.06 -15.79
C ASN A 39 -8.78 -4.43 -16.99
N ASN A 40 -9.40 -4.98 -18.02
CA ASN A 40 -8.70 -5.42 -19.24
C ASN A 40 -7.97 -4.29 -19.97
N ASP A 41 -8.43 -3.04 -19.80
CA ASP A 41 -7.81 -1.87 -20.45
C ASP A 41 -6.45 -1.51 -19.81
N LEU A 42 -6.22 -1.89 -18.55
CA LEU A 42 -4.96 -1.63 -17.86
C LEU A 42 -3.86 -2.62 -18.20
N ASN A 43 -4.22 -3.84 -18.56
CA ASN A 43 -3.29 -4.92 -18.94
C ASN A 43 -2.11 -5.06 -17.96
N ILE A 44 -2.41 -5.14 -16.65
CA ILE A 44 -1.41 -5.19 -15.59
C ILE A 44 -1.12 -6.65 -15.20
N ASP A 45 0.16 -7.04 -15.24
CA ASP A 45 0.66 -8.27 -14.64
C ASP A 45 1.24 -7.94 -13.26
N PHE A 46 0.55 -8.32 -12.20
CA PHE A 46 0.96 -8.04 -10.83
C PHE A 46 2.35 -8.58 -10.49
N SER A 47 2.75 -9.73 -11.04
CA SER A 47 4.06 -10.31 -10.76
C SER A 47 5.24 -9.43 -11.23
N GLU A 48 4.98 -8.45 -12.08
CA GLU A 48 5.97 -7.51 -12.58
C GLU A 48 5.80 -6.08 -12.06
N VAL A 49 4.77 -5.85 -11.26
CA VAL A 49 4.44 -4.50 -10.76
C VAL A 49 5.28 -4.14 -9.55
N ILE A 50 5.84 -2.93 -9.60
CA ILE A 50 6.36 -2.22 -8.42
C ILE A 50 5.34 -1.15 -8.06
N LEU A 51 4.77 -1.27 -6.86
CA LEU A 51 3.78 -0.33 -6.35
C LEU A 51 4.41 0.57 -5.29
N CYS A 52 4.15 1.87 -5.37
CA CYS A 52 4.55 2.82 -4.35
C CYS A 52 3.31 3.35 -3.62
N ASP A 53 3.31 3.23 -2.30
CA ASP A 53 2.33 3.86 -1.43
C ASP A 53 2.97 5.10 -0.78
N LEU A 54 2.59 6.28 -1.24
CA LEU A 54 3.23 7.54 -0.81
C LEU A 54 2.87 7.96 0.61
N PHE A 55 1.73 7.57 1.10
CA PHE A 55 1.22 7.90 2.44
C PHE A 55 0.77 6.60 3.10
N ALA A 56 1.72 5.74 3.41
CA ALA A 56 1.46 4.35 3.72
C ALA A 56 0.62 4.13 4.99
N GLY A 57 0.79 4.97 6.01
CA GLY A 57 0.05 4.83 7.26
C GLY A 57 0.22 3.46 7.90
N THR A 58 -0.86 2.70 7.96
CA THR A 58 -0.84 1.32 8.49
C THR A 58 -0.16 0.33 7.54
N GLY A 59 0.05 0.73 6.28
CA GLY A 59 0.59 -0.14 5.25
C GLY A 59 -0.43 -1.07 4.60
N SER A 60 -1.72 -0.89 4.90
CA SER A 60 -2.76 -1.84 4.47
C SER A 60 -2.82 -2.05 2.95
N ILE A 61 -2.64 -0.99 2.17
CA ILE A 61 -2.66 -1.09 0.69
C ILE A 61 -1.45 -1.86 0.18
N GLY A 62 -0.26 -1.50 0.62
CA GLY A 62 0.97 -2.18 0.19
C GLY A 62 1.05 -3.62 0.67
N ILE A 63 0.60 -3.90 1.89
CA ILE A 63 0.54 -5.25 2.43
C ILE A 63 -0.43 -6.11 1.62
N GLU A 64 -1.60 -5.56 1.29
CA GLU A 64 -2.56 -6.24 0.41
C GLU A 64 -1.96 -6.53 -0.97
N ALA A 65 -1.25 -5.56 -1.53
CA ALA A 65 -0.57 -5.72 -2.82
C ALA A 65 0.46 -6.85 -2.79
N LEU A 66 1.31 -6.88 -1.76
CA LEU A 66 2.28 -7.98 -1.58
C LEU A 66 1.58 -9.32 -1.45
N SER A 67 0.50 -9.37 -0.69
CA SER A 67 -0.31 -10.58 -0.51
C SER A 67 -0.87 -11.09 -1.84
N ARG A 68 -1.26 -10.19 -2.73
CA ARG A 68 -1.83 -10.52 -4.04
C ARG A 68 -0.79 -10.74 -5.13
N GLY A 69 0.49 -10.65 -4.80
CA GLY A 69 1.57 -11.08 -5.68
C GLY A 69 2.28 -10.00 -6.48
N VAL A 70 2.20 -8.72 -6.09
CA VAL A 70 3.03 -7.71 -6.74
C VAL A 70 4.50 -8.01 -6.49
N LYS A 71 5.34 -7.62 -7.43
CA LYS A 71 6.78 -7.87 -7.38
C LYS A 71 7.44 -7.20 -6.19
N LYS A 72 7.07 -5.95 -5.90
CA LYS A 72 7.69 -5.15 -4.85
C LYS A 72 6.77 -4.00 -4.45
N VAL A 73 6.81 -3.62 -3.18
CA VAL A 73 6.13 -2.43 -2.68
C VAL A 73 7.14 -1.50 -2.02
N ILE A 74 7.03 -0.22 -2.35
CA ILE A 74 7.75 0.84 -1.66
C ILE A 74 6.75 1.55 -0.74
N PHE A 75 6.96 1.42 0.56
CA PHE A 75 6.16 2.09 1.57
C PHE A 75 6.84 3.39 1.94
N ASN A 76 6.19 4.51 1.68
CA ASN A 76 6.66 5.80 2.14
C ASN A 76 5.69 6.40 3.14
N ASP A 77 6.24 6.92 4.23
CA ASP A 77 5.50 7.74 5.17
C ASP A 77 6.49 8.68 5.86
N ILE A 78 6.11 9.94 6.02
CA ILE A 78 6.93 10.92 6.73
C ILE A 78 7.09 10.54 8.21
N GLU A 79 6.09 9.84 8.76
CA GLU A 79 6.10 9.35 10.13
C GLU A 79 6.87 8.03 10.25
N LYS A 80 8.06 8.08 10.82
CA LYS A 80 8.88 6.88 11.04
C LYS A 80 8.20 5.84 11.90
N ASN A 81 7.32 6.26 12.80
CA ASN A 81 6.57 5.36 13.65
C ASN A 81 5.67 4.44 12.82
N HIS A 82 5.04 4.97 11.78
CA HIS A 82 4.24 4.19 10.84
C HIS A 82 5.09 3.16 10.11
N THR A 83 6.18 3.60 9.51
CA THR A 83 7.04 2.70 8.72
C THR A 83 7.76 1.66 9.57
N ASN A 84 8.10 1.99 10.82
CA ASN A 84 8.66 1.02 11.75
C ASN A 84 7.67 -0.13 12.01
N LYS A 85 6.40 0.18 12.21
CA LYS A 85 5.36 -0.84 12.42
C LYS A 85 5.11 -1.69 11.18
N ILE A 86 5.13 -1.06 10.00
CA ILE A 86 5.04 -1.79 8.73
C ILE A 86 6.20 -2.78 8.62
N GLY A 87 7.43 -2.32 8.88
CA GLY A 87 8.61 -3.16 8.83
C GLY A 87 8.56 -4.32 9.81
N GLU A 88 8.10 -4.10 11.04
CA GLU A 88 7.91 -5.15 12.04
C GLU A 88 6.92 -6.21 11.56
N PHE A 89 5.79 -5.78 11.00
CA PHE A 89 4.79 -6.70 10.45
C PHE A 89 5.36 -7.53 9.31
N LEU A 90 6.05 -6.89 8.36
CA LEU A 90 6.61 -7.59 7.20
C LEU A 90 7.70 -8.59 7.58
N LYS A 91 8.53 -8.27 8.56
CA LYS A 91 9.51 -9.21 9.11
C LYS A 91 8.84 -10.41 9.77
N LYS A 92 7.76 -10.16 10.50
CA LYS A 92 7.00 -11.20 11.20
C LYS A 92 6.39 -12.23 10.25
N ILE A 93 5.99 -11.80 9.05
CA ILE A 93 5.45 -12.69 8.02
C ILE A 93 6.51 -13.15 7.00
N ASN A 94 7.79 -12.83 7.26
CA ASN A 94 8.93 -13.19 6.40
C ASN A 94 8.83 -12.64 4.97
N GLU A 95 8.20 -11.47 4.79
CA GLU A 95 8.17 -10.80 3.50
C GLU A 95 9.48 -10.03 3.28
N ILE A 96 10.03 -10.12 2.08
CA ILE A 96 11.30 -9.48 1.73
C ILE A 96 11.20 -8.49 0.56
N ASN A 97 10.10 -8.51 -0.19
CA ASN A 97 9.96 -7.75 -1.43
C ASN A 97 9.39 -6.35 -1.17
N TYR A 98 10.02 -5.62 -0.28
CA TYR A 98 9.60 -4.26 0.05
C TYR A 98 10.79 -3.34 0.31
N GLU A 99 10.51 -2.07 0.26
CA GLU A 99 11.42 -0.99 0.60
C GLU A 99 10.68 0.04 1.44
N ILE A 100 11.36 0.64 2.41
CA ILE A 100 10.77 1.65 3.29
C ILE A 100 11.52 2.96 3.11
N THR A 101 10.75 4.05 2.93
CA THR A 101 11.27 5.41 2.81
C THR A 101 10.49 6.35 3.72
N ASN A 102 11.09 7.49 4.08
CA ASN A 102 10.49 8.47 4.98
C ASN A 102 10.61 9.90 4.45
N PHE A 103 10.47 10.09 3.16
CA PHE A 103 10.55 11.44 2.58
C PHE A 103 9.19 12.15 2.61
N ASP A 104 9.23 13.47 2.54
CA ASP A 104 8.04 14.32 2.43
C ASP A 104 7.68 14.48 0.96
N PRO A 105 6.56 13.91 0.48
CA PRO A 105 6.18 13.98 -0.93
C PRO A 105 5.90 15.39 -1.44
N TYR A 106 5.62 16.33 -0.54
CA TYR A 106 5.34 17.72 -0.91
C TYR A 106 6.61 18.57 -1.11
N LYS A 107 7.76 18.10 -0.63
CA LYS A 107 8.99 18.90 -0.58
C LYS A 107 10.11 18.39 -1.48
N GLN A 108 10.07 17.12 -1.87
CA GLN A 108 11.15 16.50 -2.61
C GLN A 108 10.74 16.11 -4.02
N LYS A 109 11.65 16.32 -4.98
CA LYS A 109 11.56 15.66 -6.28
C LYS A 109 11.72 14.16 -6.05
N ILE A 110 10.70 13.42 -6.45
CA ILE A 110 10.64 12.00 -6.15
C ILE A 110 11.08 11.20 -7.37
N GLU A 111 12.38 10.98 -7.48
CA GLU A 111 12.95 10.15 -8.55
C GLU A 111 12.55 8.68 -8.40
N ILE A 112 12.28 8.24 -7.16
CA ILE A 112 11.86 6.86 -6.89
C ILE A 112 10.57 6.50 -7.64
N LEU A 113 9.72 7.46 -7.95
CA LEU A 113 8.48 7.23 -8.67
C LEU A 113 8.70 6.76 -10.11
N ASN A 114 9.86 7.06 -10.68
CA ASN A 114 10.21 6.59 -12.03
C ASN A 114 10.41 5.07 -12.08
N LYS A 115 10.62 4.43 -10.93
CA LYS A 115 10.79 2.98 -10.82
C LYS A 115 9.46 2.25 -10.60
N CYS A 116 8.39 2.99 -10.37
CA CYS A 116 7.09 2.40 -9.99
C CYS A 116 6.15 2.33 -11.18
N HIS A 117 5.41 1.24 -11.25
CA HIS A 117 4.37 1.04 -12.25
C HIS A 117 3.02 1.56 -11.78
N VAL A 118 2.79 1.50 -10.46
CA VAL A 118 1.57 1.98 -9.81
C VAL A 118 1.95 2.83 -8.62
N ILE A 119 1.33 4.00 -8.50
CA ILE A 119 1.53 4.90 -7.37
C ILE A 119 0.18 5.15 -6.73
N TYR A 120 0.06 4.79 -5.44
CA TYR A 120 -1.11 5.05 -4.64
C TYR A 120 -0.90 6.31 -3.80
N ILE A 121 -1.85 7.24 -3.89
CA ILE A 121 -1.75 8.54 -3.23
C ILE A 121 -3.02 8.78 -2.41
N ASP A 122 -2.91 8.66 -1.10
CA ASP A 122 -3.98 8.90 -0.15
C ASP A 122 -3.49 9.75 1.01
N PRO A 123 -3.40 11.08 0.81
CA PRO A 123 -2.91 11.98 1.87
C PRO A 123 -3.76 11.91 3.13
N PRO A 124 -3.15 12.14 4.31
CA PRO A 124 -3.87 12.06 5.59
C PRO A 124 -4.89 13.17 5.81
N TYR A 125 -4.98 14.13 4.91
CA TYR A 125 -5.96 15.21 5.00
C TYR A 125 -7.29 14.72 4.44
N ASP A 126 -8.35 14.86 5.23
CA ASP A 126 -9.68 14.38 4.90
C ASP A 126 -10.36 15.27 3.85
N HIS A 127 -9.94 15.13 2.63
CA HIS A 127 -10.63 15.71 1.48
C HIS A 127 -11.32 14.64 0.61
N GLY A 128 -11.35 13.41 1.10
CA GLY A 128 -12.01 12.30 0.41
C GLY A 128 -11.41 11.90 -0.93
N LEU A 129 -10.18 12.32 -1.20
CA LEU A 129 -9.52 12.05 -2.47
C LEU A 129 -8.38 11.07 -2.30
N SER A 130 -8.61 9.84 -2.70
CA SER A 130 -7.56 8.87 -2.94
C SER A 130 -7.28 8.83 -4.43
N LEU A 131 -6.00 8.84 -4.80
CA LEU A 131 -5.58 8.80 -6.19
C LEU A 131 -4.72 7.58 -6.45
N ILE A 132 -4.95 6.96 -7.62
CA ILE A 132 -4.08 5.92 -8.15
C ILE A 132 -3.52 6.42 -9.46
N HIS A 133 -2.20 6.44 -9.56
CA HIS A 133 -1.49 6.74 -10.79
C HIS A 133 -0.80 5.47 -11.30
N ILE A 134 -0.99 5.22 -12.56
CA ILE A 134 -0.48 4.03 -13.24
C ILE A 134 0.50 4.43 -14.33
#